data_0e405064e55c3797b73b25e7dd9ec746
#
_entry.id   0e405064e55c3797b73b25e7dd9ec746
#
_cell.length_a   1.000
_cell.length_b   1.000
_cell.length_c   1.000
_cell.angle_alpha   90.00
_cell.angle_beta   90.00
_cell.angle_gamma   90.00
#
_symmetry.space_group_name_H-M   'P 1'
#
loop_
_entity.id
_entity.type
_entity.pdbx_description
1 polymer ?
#
loop_
_entity_poly.entity_id
_entity_poly.type
_entity_poly.pdbx_seq_one_letter_code
_entity_poly.pdbx_strand_id
1 'polypeptide(L)'
;MDERFAVPGVEARSPLSDAAPELLRAKATPLFELEGAAASGADMDAVHDMRVASRRLRETMRLLAPLYPPKEFDAWYRRVRGVTRALGPVRDSDVFVDDFGRMAKNLGGGGRRAVAFFVGYRLAQRQNELAVLNRQLTKLDLAESRRSFRKMSRDILSTTEAKRPLSEFAHAAVAQRSAVVFGAMPVALEEANVHEQHLLRIDFKRLRYAVEVFATCYGDEFDDLHATLTAFQDTLGDLHDIHIFLDMVREPERVAAARRGGVSESDLGEVVALLEQRAHATFEKFVRLAAEHPAGELLSSLLLPLARSAAQQAVDAAAEPETAAEVPSAQSDAALPEQPLAQPGLAAEPPTVAPETAPEAASPTPPAEPPAAALELAPEPAPELAVVLEAATPVPVKPPIVDPAAEPWRSDAAGLSIDPPIIIGAEPWARTPPAPKDEQ
;
A
#
# COMPACT_ATOMS: atom_id res chain seq x y z
N MET A 1 10.92 -2.38 21.61
CA MET A 1 10.09 -1.89 20.46
C MET A 1 10.79 -0.71 19.82
N ASP A 2 10.97 -0.73 18.50
CA ASP A 2 11.60 0.36 17.74
C ASP A 2 10.74 1.64 17.82
N GLU A 3 11.33 2.74 18.29
CA GLU A 3 10.65 4.04 18.43
C GLU A 3 10.01 4.57 17.14
N ARG A 4 10.48 4.10 15.97
CA ARG A 4 9.91 4.46 14.65
C ARG A 4 8.47 4.02 14.45
N PHE A 5 8.00 3.03 15.18
CA PHE A 5 6.64 2.48 15.07
C PHE A 5 5.74 2.88 16.23
N ALA A 6 6.31 3.27 17.36
CA ALA A 6 5.56 3.78 18.50
C ALA A 6 4.91 5.13 18.16
N VAL A 7 3.65 5.29 18.52
CA VAL A 7 2.94 6.55 18.39
C VAL A 7 2.69 7.10 19.80
N PRO A 8 3.28 8.25 20.15
CA PRO A 8 3.14 8.81 21.49
C PRO A 8 1.66 9.00 21.88
N GLY A 9 1.30 8.58 23.09
CA GLY A 9 -0.07 8.68 23.61
C GLY A 9 -1.04 7.62 23.09
N VAL A 10 -0.58 6.66 22.28
CA VAL A 10 -1.39 5.52 21.82
C VAL A 10 -0.94 4.27 22.58
N GLU A 11 -1.84 3.69 23.33
CA GLU A 11 -1.63 2.45 24.09
C GLU A 11 -2.55 1.34 23.56
N ALA A 12 -2.24 0.10 23.86
CA ALA A 12 -3.06 -1.05 23.49
C ALA A 12 -4.52 -0.93 23.96
N ARG A 13 -4.72 -0.33 25.15
CA ARG A 13 -6.04 -0.07 25.75
C ARG A 13 -6.75 1.17 25.25
N SER A 14 -6.08 2.04 24.48
CA SER A 14 -6.71 3.26 23.99
C SER A 14 -7.97 2.95 23.19
N PRO A 15 -9.09 3.67 23.42
CA PRO A 15 -10.26 3.55 22.55
C PRO A 15 -9.87 3.93 21.11
N LEU A 16 -10.47 3.30 20.13
CA LEU A 16 -10.20 3.62 18.72
C LEU A 16 -10.50 5.09 18.38
N SER A 17 -11.47 5.72 19.06
CA SER A 17 -11.76 7.15 18.92
C SER A 17 -10.54 8.05 19.19
N ASP A 18 -9.67 7.61 20.09
CA ASP A 18 -8.49 8.39 20.52
C ASP A 18 -7.24 7.95 19.74
N ALA A 19 -7.10 6.63 19.53
CA ALA A 19 -5.94 6.07 18.84
C ALA A 19 -5.92 6.36 17.33
N ALA A 20 -7.07 6.27 16.65
CA ALA A 20 -7.13 6.37 15.19
C ALA A 20 -6.67 7.71 14.62
N PRO A 21 -7.03 8.90 15.19
CA PRO A 21 -6.51 10.18 14.73
C PRO A 21 -4.99 10.28 14.83
N GLU A 22 -4.42 9.77 15.94
CA GLU A 22 -3.00 9.82 16.20
C GLU A 22 -2.22 8.90 15.27
N LEU A 23 -2.72 7.67 15.04
CA LEU A 23 -2.16 6.72 14.07
C LEU A 23 -2.15 7.30 12.66
N LEU A 24 -3.27 7.87 12.20
CA LEU A 24 -3.34 8.51 10.89
C LEU A 24 -2.37 9.69 10.78
N ARG A 25 -2.29 10.53 11.81
CA ARG A 25 -1.42 11.70 11.82
C ARG A 25 0.05 11.29 11.77
N ALA A 26 0.46 10.32 12.60
CA ALA A 26 1.83 9.84 12.64
C ALA A 26 2.28 9.26 11.28
N LYS A 27 1.42 8.47 10.62
CA LYS A 27 1.74 7.88 9.31
C LYS A 27 1.62 8.89 8.15
N ALA A 28 0.89 10.01 8.31
CA ALA A 28 0.80 11.05 7.29
C ALA A 28 1.97 12.05 7.34
N THR A 29 2.57 12.27 8.51
CA THR A 29 3.63 13.26 8.71
C THR A 29 4.79 13.09 7.73
N PRO A 30 5.40 11.89 7.57
CA PRO A 30 6.52 11.71 6.63
C PRO A 30 6.14 12.00 5.17
N LEU A 31 4.88 11.70 4.78
CA LEU A 31 4.41 11.99 3.42
C LEU A 31 4.49 13.49 3.08
N PHE A 32 4.13 14.33 4.05
CA PHE A 32 4.15 15.79 3.88
C PHE A 32 5.55 16.39 4.05
N GLU A 33 6.46 15.75 4.76
CA GLU A 33 7.82 16.24 4.99
C GLU A 33 8.76 15.92 3.83
N LEU A 34 8.56 14.79 3.19
CA LEU A 34 9.43 14.30 2.11
C LEU A 34 9.09 14.88 0.73
N GLU A 35 7.98 15.62 0.58
CA GLU A 35 7.49 16.05 -0.74
C GLU A 35 8.51 16.89 -1.51
N GLY A 36 9.10 17.89 -0.89
CA GLY A 36 10.04 18.78 -1.57
C GLY A 36 11.30 18.03 -2.07
N ALA A 37 11.83 17.13 -1.23
CA ALA A 37 12.97 16.30 -1.60
C ALA A 37 12.61 15.29 -2.70
N ALA A 38 11.47 14.61 -2.60
CA ALA A 38 11.02 13.66 -3.61
C ALA A 38 10.67 14.34 -4.94
N ALA A 39 10.13 15.56 -4.93
CA ALA A 39 9.81 16.34 -6.12
C ALA A 39 11.07 16.73 -6.91
N SER A 40 12.18 16.98 -6.25
CA SER A 40 13.45 17.29 -6.93
C SER A 40 13.96 16.12 -7.77
N GLY A 41 13.67 14.87 -7.35
CA GLY A 41 14.13 13.64 -7.99
C GLY A 41 15.65 13.46 -7.97
N ALA A 42 16.38 14.37 -7.31
CA ALA A 42 17.83 14.30 -7.18
C ALA A 42 18.26 13.26 -6.12
N ASP A 43 17.38 13.04 -5.13
CA ASP A 43 17.58 12.10 -4.04
C ASP A 43 16.65 10.88 -4.25
N MET A 44 17.24 9.73 -4.59
CA MET A 44 16.51 8.46 -4.77
C MET A 44 15.96 7.94 -3.44
N ASP A 45 16.60 8.24 -2.32
CA ASP A 45 16.13 7.82 -1.00
C ASP A 45 14.89 8.60 -0.59
N ALA A 46 14.80 9.89 -0.90
CA ALA A 46 13.60 10.68 -0.65
C ALA A 46 12.39 10.17 -1.44
N VAL A 47 12.56 9.76 -2.69
CA VAL A 47 11.51 9.12 -3.51
C VAL A 47 11.09 7.78 -2.89
N HIS A 48 12.07 6.97 -2.46
CA HIS A 48 11.83 5.70 -1.77
C HIS A 48 11.03 5.91 -0.50
N ASP A 49 11.48 6.78 0.38
CA ASP A 49 10.89 7.01 1.70
C ASP A 49 9.48 7.59 1.60
N MET A 50 9.26 8.52 0.67
CA MET A 50 7.92 9.05 0.41
C MET A 50 6.97 7.95 -0.13
N ARG A 51 7.47 7.03 -0.96
CA ARG A 51 6.69 5.88 -1.43
C ARG A 51 6.34 4.94 -0.27
N VAL A 52 7.28 4.64 0.61
CA VAL A 52 7.04 3.83 1.83
C VAL A 52 6.03 4.52 2.73
N ALA A 53 6.19 5.83 3.01
CA ALA A 53 5.25 6.61 3.80
C ALA A 53 3.83 6.59 3.21
N SER A 54 3.71 6.81 1.90
CA SER A 54 2.42 6.77 1.22
C SER A 54 1.73 5.41 1.28
N ARG A 55 2.49 4.31 1.22
CA ARG A 55 1.96 2.94 1.34
C ARG A 55 1.51 2.64 2.77
N ARG A 56 2.31 3.00 3.78
CA ARG A 56 1.96 2.86 5.20
C ARG A 56 0.70 3.64 5.53
N LEU A 57 0.63 4.90 5.10
CA LEU A 57 -0.57 5.72 5.31
C LEU A 57 -1.81 5.11 4.65
N ARG A 58 -1.71 4.64 3.40
CA ARG A 58 -2.84 3.98 2.73
C ARG A 58 -3.34 2.75 3.46
N GLU A 59 -2.43 1.96 4.01
CA GLU A 59 -2.81 0.77 4.74
C GLU A 59 -3.46 1.13 6.08
N THR A 60 -2.91 2.12 6.80
CA THR A 60 -3.55 2.66 7.99
C THR A 60 -4.96 3.19 7.69
N MET A 61 -5.13 3.93 6.60
CA MET A 61 -6.44 4.40 6.17
C MET A 61 -7.40 3.24 5.85
N ARG A 62 -6.94 2.17 5.21
CA ARG A 62 -7.79 0.98 4.95
C ARG A 62 -8.27 0.31 6.23
N LEU A 63 -7.36 0.15 7.20
CA LEU A 63 -7.69 -0.45 8.48
C LEU A 63 -8.73 0.36 9.23
N LEU A 64 -8.56 1.66 9.26
CA LEU A 64 -9.37 2.57 10.05
C LEU A 64 -10.61 3.13 9.30
N ALA A 65 -10.79 2.78 8.01
CA ALA A 65 -11.90 3.29 7.19
C ALA A 65 -13.30 3.13 7.82
N PRO A 66 -13.65 2.02 8.51
CA PRO A 66 -14.97 1.87 9.13
C PRO A 66 -15.28 2.88 10.23
N LEU A 67 -14.26 3.58 10.76
CA LEU A 67 -14.41 4.56 11.83
C LEU A 67 -14.74 5.97 11.33
N TYR A 68 -14.72 6.21 10.02
CA TYR A 68 -14.78 7.56 9.45
C TYR A 68 -15.98 7.74 8.49
N PRO A 69 -16.50 8.98 8.39
CA PRO A 69 -17.47 9.31 7.33
C PRO A 69 -16.83 9.08 5.95
N PRO A 70 -17.43 8.26 5.06
CA PRO A 70 -16.76 7.80 3.84
C PRO A 70 -16.44 8.92 2.86
N LYS A 71 -17.27 9.97 2.74
CA LYS A 71 -17.14 11.00 1.70
C LYS A 71 -15.77 11.71 1.71
N GLU A 72 -15.38 12.26 2.85
CA GLU A 72 -14.13 13.01 2.99
C GLU A 72 -12.94 12.05 3.13
N PHE A 73 -13.12 10.95 3.84
CA PHE A 73 -12.10 9.94 4.04
C PHE A 73 -11.67 9.29 2.73
N ASP A 74 -12.61 8.86 1.88
CA ASP A 74 -12.35 8.30 0.56
C ASP A 74 -11.71 9.31 -0.39
N ALA A 75 -12.07 10.57 -0.29
CA ALA A 75 -11.42 11.62 -1.07
C ALA A 75 -9.92 11.71 -0.73
N TRP A 76 -9.58 11.64 0.56
CA TRP A 76 -8.20 11.61 1.01
C TRP A 76 -7.50 10.32 0.61
N TYR A 77 -8.14 9.17 0.76
CA TYR A 77 -7.59 7.89 0.31
C TYR A 77 -7.22 7.92 -1.18
N ARG A 78 -8.10 8.48 -2.04
CA ARG A 78 -7.81 8.63 -3.48
C ARG A 78 -6.63 9.56 -3.74
N ARG A 79 -6.48 10.66 -2.98
CA ARG A 79 -5.33 11.57 -3.09
C ARG A 79 -4.02 10.85 -2.75
N VAL A 80 -3.94 10.19 -1.60
CA VAL A 80 -2.75 9.43 -1.18
C VAL A 80 -2.43 8.31 -2.17
N ARG A 81 -3.46 7.62 -2.68
CA ARG A 81 -3.29 6.62 -3.75
C ARG A 81 -2.72 7.23 -5.03
N GLY A 82 -3.14 8.43 -5.39
CA GLY A 82 -2.60 9.17 -6.54
C GLY A 82 -1.10 9.44 -6.40
N VAL A 83 -0.66 9.89 -5.22
CA VAL A 83 0.76 10.07 -4.90
C VAL A 83 1.53 8.76 -4.98
N THR A 84 1.03 7.70 -4.35
CA THR A 84 1.67 6.37 -4.41
C THR A 84 1.85 5.88 -5.84
N ARG A 85 0.84 6.10 -6.71
CA ARG A 85 0.90 5.74 -8.13
C ARG A 85 1.94 6.56 -8.91
N ALA A 86 2.07 7.84 -8.61
CA ALA A 86 3.04 8.70 -9.28
C ALA A 86 4.49 8.39 -8.85
N LEU A 87 4.70 8.02 -7.58
CA LEU A 87 6.01 7.62 -7.06
C LEU A 87 6.46 6.25 -7.59
N GLY A 88 5.51 5.37 -7.97
CA GLY A 88 5.79 4.01 -8.42
C GLY A 88 6.83 3.94 -9.52
N PRO A 89 6.53 4.48 -10.70
CA PRO A 89 7.40 4.37 -11.87
C PRO A 89 8.81 4.92 -11.63
N VAL A 90 8.92 6.08 -10.96
CA VAL A 90 10.23 6.68 -10.64
C VAL A 90 11.06 5.71 -9.79
N ARG A 91 10.48 5.17 -8.70
CA ARG A 91 11.17 4.22 -7.83
C ARG A 91 11.48 2.89 -8.54
N ASP A 92 10.58 2.40 -9.37
CA ASP A 92 10.80 1.16 -10.14
C ASP A 92 11.97 1.35 -11.14
N SER A 93 12.17 2.56 -11.67
CA SER A 93 13.35 2.92 -12.46
C SER A 93 14.61 2.97 -11.61
N ASP A 94 14.56 3.56 -10.40
CA ASP A 94 15.70 3.63 -9.48
C ASP A 94 16.18 2.24 -9.06
N VAL A 95 15.24 1.34 -8.69
CA VAL A 95 15.55 -0.05 -8.32
C VAL A 95 16.19 -0.80 -9.48
N PHE A 96 15.63 -0.64 -10.68
CA PHE A 96 16.18 -1.28 -11.88
C PHE A 96 17.63 -0.84 -12.14
N VAL A 97 17.88 0.47 -12.14
CA VAL A 97 19.20 1.03 -12.42
C VAL A 97 20.24 0.53 -11.41
N ASP A 98 19.88 0.55 -10.13
CA ASP A 98 20.76 0.09 -9.05
C ASP A 98 21.04 -1.42 -9.14
N ASP A 99 20.01 -2.25 -9.30
CA ASP A 99 20.17 -3.72 -9.34
C ASP A 99 20.91 -4.17 -10.60
N PHE A 100 20.59 -3.61 -11.77
CA PHE A 100 21.31 -3.90 -13.01
C PHE A 100 22.76 -3.41 -12.97
N GLY A 101 23.01 -2.23 -12.37
CA GLY A 101 24.37 -1.73 -12.15
C GLY A 101 25.20 -2.68 -11.26
N ARG A 102 24.60 -3.24 -10.22
CA ARG A 102 25.24 -4.26 -9.37
C ARG A 102 25.47 -5.57 -10.13
N MET A 103 24.48 -6.01 -10.90
CA MET A 103 24.53 -7.25 -11.68
C MET A 103 25.63 -7.21 -12.75
N ALA A 104 25.89 -6.05 -13.36
CA ALA A 104 26.93 -5.87 -14.37
C ALA A 104 28.31 -6.33 -13.92
N LYS A 105 28.62 -6.30 -12.61
CA LYS A 105 29.90 -6.74 -12.04
C LYS A 105 30.15 -8.24 -12.25
N ASN A 106 29.09 -9.04 -12.39
CA ASN A 106 29.15 -10.49 -12.55
C ASN A 106 29.04 -10.96 -14.02
N LEU A 107 29.01 -10.03 -14.98
CA LEU A 107 28.82 -10.30 -16.41
C LEU A 107 30.10 -10.06 -17.21
N GLY A 108 30.25 -10.77 -18.32
CA GLY A 108 31.25 -10.53 -19.34
C GLY A 108 31.08 -9.19 -20.07
N GLY A 109 31.97 -8.88 -21.01
CA GLY A 109 31.91 -7.61 -21.76
C GLY A 109 30.60 -7.45 -22.56
N GLY A 110 30.07 -8.56 -23.09
CA GLY A 110 28.81 -8.59 -23.82
C GLY A 110 27.62 -8.30 -22.93
N GLY A 111 27.49 -9.04 -21.84
CA GLY A 111 26.43 -8.83 -20.85
C GLY A 111 26.44 -7.44 -20.24
N ARG A 112 27.62 -6.86 -19.99
CA ARG A 112 27.73 -5.46 -19.56
C ARG A 112 27.21 -4.46 -20.57
N ARG A 113 27.43 -4.69 -21.90
CA ARG A 113 26.83 -3.85 -22.95
C ARG A 113 25.30 -3.93 -22.95
N ALA A 114 24.74 -5.13 -22.79
CA ALA A 114 23.30 -5.31 -22.70
C ALA A 114 22.73 -4.57 -21.47
N VAL A 115 23.36 -4.73 -20.31
CA VAL A 115 22.99 -3.99 -19.08
C VAL A 115 23.04 -2.48 -19.31
N ALA A 116 24.12 -1.95 -19.85
CA ALA A 116 24.26 -0.51 -20.13
C ALA A 116 23.16 0.02 -21.04
N PHE A 117 22.73 -0.76 -22.05
CA PHE A 117 21.61 -0.41 -22.91
C PHE A 117 20.29 -0.28 -22.12
N PHE A 118 19.95 -1.28 -21.31
CA PHE A 118 18.70 -1.28 -20.52
C PHE A 118 18.71 -0.20 -19.43
N VAL A 119 19.83 0.03 -18.76
CA VAL A 119 20.02 1.12 -17.80
C VAL A 119 19.78 2.47 -18.47
N GLY A 120 20.41 2.72 -19.63
CA GLY A 120 20.19 3.96 -20.38
C GLY A 120 18.74 4.15 -20.81
N TYR A 121 18.09 3.08 -21.24
CA TYR A 121 16.65 3.09 -21.58
C TYR A 121 15.78 3.48 -20.38
N ARG A 122 16.02 2.90 -19.19
CA ARG A 122 15.26 3.20 -17.96
C ARG A 122 15.54 4.60 -17.43
N LEU A 123 16.77 5.09 -17.53
CA LEU A 123 17.10 6.47 -17.15
C LEU A 123 16.35 7.50 -18.01
N ALA A 124 16.23 7.24 -19.31
CA ALA A 124 15.43 8.09 -20.20
C ALA A 124 13.94 8.10 -19.84
N GLN A 125 13.37 6.95 -19.46
CA GLN A 125 11.98 6.87 -18.99
C GLN A 125 11.79 7.59 -17.65
N ARG A 126 12.73 7.45 -16.73
CA ARG A 126 12.70 8.08 -15.40
C ARG A 126 12.48 9.59 -15.47
N GLN A 127 13.08 10.27 -16.44
CA GLN A 127 12.89 11.71 -16.61
C GLN A 127 11.42 12.10 -16.88
N ASN A 128 10.73 11.32 -17.71
CA ASN A 128 9.31 11.52 -17.97
C ASN A 128 8.44 11.20 -16.76
N GLU A 129 8.78 10.12 -16.05
CA GLU A 129 8.10 9.68 -14.83
C GLU A 129 8.21 10.71 -13.71
N LEU A 130 9.39 11.33 -13.57
CA LEU A 130 9.62 12.41 -12.62
C LEU A 130 8.77 13.65 -12.94
N ALA A 131 8.65 14.00 -14.22
CA ALA A 131 7.76 15.10 -14.64
C ALA A 131 6.28 14.81 -14.32
N VAL A 132 5.84 13.54 -14.40
CA VAL A 132 4.49 13.14 -13.98
C VAL A 132 4.35 13.26 -12.46
N LEU A 133 5.33 12.77 -11.71
CA LEU A 133 5.36 12.89 -10.24
C LEU A 133 5.23 14.34 -9.81
N ASN A 134 6.05 15.22 -10.36
CA ASN A 134 6.03 16.64 -10.01
C ASN A 134 4.67 17.30 -10.25
N ARG A 135 4.03 17.01 -11.39
CA ARG A 135 2.66 17.49 -11.65
C ARG A 135 1.64 17.00 -10.61
N GLN A 136 1.79 15.79 -10.10
CA GLN A 136 0.89 15.25 -9.08
C GLN A 136 1.15 15.89 -7.71
N LEU A 137 2.41 16.08 -7.34
CA LEU A 137 2.79 16.72 -6.08
C LEU A 137 2.35 18.19 -6.05
N THR A 138 2.55 18.93 -7.14
CA THR A 138 2.10 20.34 -7.23
C THR A 138 0.58 20.47 -7.02
N LYS A 139 -0.23 19.48 -7.43
CA LYS A 139 -1.69 19.49 -7.20
C LYS A 139 -2.08 19.27 -5.74
N LEU A 140 -1.16 18.83 -4.90
CA LEU A 140 -1.46 18.50 -3.51
C LEU A 140 -1.61 19.71 -2.61
N ASP A 141 -1.05 20.89 -2.94
CA ASP A 141 -1.01 22.04 -2.06
C ASP A 141 -0.83 21.65 -0.58
N LEU A 142 0.41 21.41 -0.19
CA LEU A 142 0.74 20.75 1.08
C LEU A 142 0.26 21.49 2.32
N ALA A 143 0.31 22.82 2.32
CA ALA A 143 -0.03 23.59 3.51
C ALA A 143 -1.53 23.46 3.82
N GLU A 144 -2.38 23.53 2.80
CA GLU A 144 -3.82 23.32 2.93
C GLU A 144 -4.15 21.84 3.15
N SER A 145 -3.50 20.95 2.40
CA SER A 145 -3.66 19.51 2.53
C SER A 145 -3.34 19.01 3.93
N ARG A 146 -2.25 19.45 4.56
CA ARG A 146 -1.90 19.05 5.93
C ARG A 146 -2.98 19.48 6.94
N ARG A 147 -3.53 20.70 6.80
CA ARG A 147 -4.63 21.18 7.67
C ARG A 147 -5.91 20.39 7.45
N SER A 148 -6.30 20.19 6.19
CA SER A 148 -7.49 19.45 5.81
C SER A 148 -7.42 17.99 6.24
N PHE A 149 -6.27 17.31 6.06
CA PHE A 149 -6.04 15.96 6.53
C PHE A 149 -6.19 15.84 8.04
N ARG A 150 -5.58 16.79 8.80
CA ARG A 150 -5.70 16.83 10.27
C ARG A 150 -7.15 17.04 10.73
N LYS A 151 -7.95 17.81 10.00
CA LYS A 151 -9.38 17.96 10.28
C LYS A 151 -10.12 16.65 10.04
N MET A 152 -9.94 16.04 8.88
CA MET A 152 -10.55 14.75 8.52
C MET A 152 -10.16 13.64 9.52
N SER A 153 -8.90 13.56 9.95
CA SER A 153 -8.44 12.52 10.87
C SER A 153 -9.10 12.57 12.26
N ARG A 154 -9.71 13.69 12.63
CA ARG A 154 -10.45 13.85 13.91
C ARG A 154 -11.95 13.64 13.78
N ASP A 155 -12.46 13.50 12.55
CA ASP A 155 -13.89 13.37 12.29
C ASP A 155 -14.33 11.90 12.36
N ILE A 156 -14.30 11.34 13.58
CA ILE A 156 -14.65 9.94 13.84
C ILE A 156 -16.12 9.78 14.11
N LEU A 157 -16.71 8.72 13.56
CA LEU A 157 -18.10 8.33 13.82
C LEU A 157 -18.27 7.88 15.28
N SER A 158 -19.31 8.39 15.93
CA SER A 158 -19.68 7.99 17.30
C SER A 158 -20.40 6.63 17.28
N THR A 159 -19.64 5.56 17.07
CA THR A 159 -20.15 4.18 17.02
C THR A 159 -19.64 3.35 18.20
N THR A 160 -20.25 2.20 18.44
CA THR A 160 -19.76 1.23 19.42
C THR A 160 -18.35 0.77 19.06
N GLU A 161 -18.05 0.61 17.76
CA GLU A 161 -16.74 0.24 17.25
C GLU A 161 -15.67 1.26 17.65
N ALA A 162 -15.97 2.56 17.60
CA ALA A 162 -15.02 3.61 17.98
C ALA A 162 -14.62 3.57 19.49
N LYS A 163 -15.43 2.91 20.31
CA LYS A 163 -15.16 2.75 21.77
C LYS A 163 -14.33 1.49 22.08
N ARG A 164 -14.16 0.58 21.13
CA ARG A 164 -13.38 -0.64 21.34
C ARG A 164 -11.91 -0.32 21.62
N PRO A 165 -11.25 -1.11 22.48
CA PRO A 165 -9.80 -1.03 22.66
C PRO A 165 -9.04 -1.31 21.35
N LEU A 166 -7.92 -0.61 21.16
CA LEU A 166 -7.05 -0.79 20.00
C LEU A 166 -6.59 -2.24 19.82
N SER A 167 -6.27 -2.96 20.93
CA SER A 167 -5.81 -4.35 20.91
C SER A 167 -6.85 -5.34 20.38
N GLU A 168 -8.13 -5.15 20.69
CA GLU A 168 -9.20 -6.00 20.16
C GLU A 168 -9.37 -5.80 18.66
N PHE A 169 -9.34 -4.55 18.21
CA PHE A 169 -9.41 -4.22 16.80
C PHE A 169 -8.19 -4.74 16.05
N ALA A 170 -6.99 -4.58 16.63
CA ALA A 170 -5.74 -5.10 16.07
C ALA A 170 -5.80 -6.62 15.90
N HIS A 171 -6.27 -7.35 16.93
CA HIS A 171 -6.41 -8.80 16.85
C HIS A 171 -7.30 -9.23 15.68
N ALA A 172 -8.50 -8.66 15.54
CA ALA A 172 -9.40 -8.98 14.45
C ALA A 172 -8.80 -8.66 13.07
N ALA A 173 -8.19 -7.48 12.92
CA ALA A 173 -7.60 -7.02 11.67
C ALA A 173 -6.38 -7.86 11.24
N VAL A 174 -5.51 -8.23 12.18
CA VAL A 174 -4.33 -9.07 11.90
C VAL A 174 -4.75 -10.51 11.64
N ALA A 175 -5.71 -11.08 12.39
CA ALA A 175 -6.22 -12.43 12.15
C ALA A 175 -6.78 -12.59 10.73
N GLN A 176 -7.56 -11.61 10.26
CA GLN A 176 -8.10 -11.63 8.90
C GLN A 176 -6.99 -11.63 7.84
N ARG A 177 -5.96 -10.78 7.99
CA ARG A 177 -4.85 -10.70 7.04
C ARG A 177 -3.96 -11.94 7.07
N SER A 178 -3.73 -12.48 8.25
CA SER A 178 -2.97 -13.71 8.43
C SER A 178 -3.64 -14.89 7.73
N ALA A 179 -4.97 -15.00 7.84
CA ALA A 179 -5.71 -16.05 7.14
C ALA A 179 -5.54 -15.99 5.62
N VAL A 180 -5.48 -14.78 5.03
CA VAL A 180 -5.22 -14.60 3.59
C VAL A 180 -3.81 -15.05 3.22
N VAL A 181 -2.80 -14.59 3.98
CA VAL A 181 -1.38 -14.92 3.73
C VAL A 181 -1.15 -16.43 3.82
N PHE A 182 -1.57 -17.05 4.92
CA PHE A 182 -1.31 -18.48 5.13
C PHE A 182 -2.18 -19.39 4.26
N GLY A 183 -3.37 -18.92 3.85
CA GLY A 183 -4.19 -19.62 2.86
C GLY A 183 -3.58 -19.61 1.45
N ALA A 184 -2.84 -18.56 1.08
CA ALA A 184 -2.19 -18.44 -0.23
C ALA A 184 -0.79 -19.10 -0.29
N MET A 185 -0.11 -19.24 0.87
CA MET A 185 1.28 -19.72 0.94
C MET A 185 1.53 -21.07 0.29
N PRO A 186 0.71 -22.14 0.48
CA PRO A 186 0.98 -23.45 -0.11
C PRO A 186 1.08 -23.41 -1.63
N VAL A 187 0.25 -22.62 -2.30
CA VAL A 187 0.25 -22.50 -3.78
C VAL A 187 1.47 -21.71 -4.25
N ALA A 188 1.89 -20.70 -3.50
CA ALA A 188 3.05 -19.88 -3.84
C ALA A 188 4.40 -20.61 -3.62
N LEU A 189 4.42 -21.72 -2.88
CA LEU A 189 5.61 -22.55 -2.66
C LEU A 189 5.95 -23.46 -3.85
N GLU A 190 5.24 -23.38 -4.95
CA GLU A 190 5.59 -23.99 -6.22
C GLU A 190 6.28 -22.95 -7.12
N GLU A 191 7.47 -23.26 -7.63
CA GLU A 191 8.30 -22.30 -8.38
C GLU A 191 7.60 -21.77 -9.65
N ALA A 192 6.80 -22.61 -10.31
CA ALA A 192 6.08 -22.23 -11.51
C ALA A 192 4.94 -21.22 -11.26
N ASN A 193 4.49 -21.05 -10.02
CA ASN A 193 3.35 -20.21 -9.67
C ASN A 193 3.77 -18.74 -9.41
N VAL A 194 4.42 -18.13 -10.39
CA VAL A 194 4.95 -16.74 -10.30
C VAL A 194 3.87 -15.72 -9.96
N HIS A 195 2.67 -15.88 -10.51
CA HIS A 195 1.55 -14.99 -10.23
C HIS A 195 1.11 -15.05 -8.76
N GLU A 196 1.00 -16.23 -8.20
CA GLU A 196 0.61 -16.49 -6.82
C GLU A 196 1.66 -15.97 -5.83
N GLN A 197 2.96 -16.08 -6.18
CA GLN A 197 4.06 -15.49 -5.44
C GLN A 197 3.94 -13.95 -5.41
N HIS A 198 3.57 -13.33 -6.54
CA HIS A 198 3.30 -11.89 -6.60
C HIS A 198 2.12 -11.48 -5.70
N LEU A 199 1.01 -12.22 -5.73
CA LEU A 199 -0.15 -11.98 -4.87
C LEU A 199 0.22 -12.14 -3.38
N LEU A 200 0.93 -13.20 -3.04
CA LEU A 200 1.41 -13.45 -1.67
C LEU A 200 2.31 -12.31 -1.16
N ARG A 201 3.22 -11.80 -2.00
CA ARG A 201 4.03 -10.62 -1.67
C ARG A 201 3.16 -9.41 -1.30
N ILE A 202 2.08 -9.17 -2.04
CA ILE A 202 1.14 -8.07 -1.74
C ILE A 202 0.48 -8.30 -0.39
N ASP A 203 0.07 -9.51 -0.08
CA ASP A 203 -0.61 -9.86 1.16
C ASP A 203 0.34 -9.82 2.37
N PHE A 204 1.59 -10.31 2.24
CA PHE A 204 2.63 -10.12 3.28
C PHE A 204 2.89 -8.64 3.56
N LYS A 205 2.99 -7.82 2.53
CA LYS A 205 3.15 -6.37 2.70
C LYS A 205 2.00 -5.74 3.48
N ARG A 206 0.75 -6.13 3.18
CA ARG A 206 -0.44 -5.67 3.90
C ARG A 206 -0.44 -6.13 5.36
N LEU A 207 -0.05 -7.40 5.60
CA LEU A 207 0.07 -7.95 6.96
C LEU A 207 1.14 -7.20 7.75
N ARG A 208 2.35 -7.03 7.20
CA ARG A 208 3.43 -6.31 7.85
C ARG A 208 3.04 -4.87 8.21
N TYR A 209 2.41 -4.15 7.28
CA TYR A 209 1.95 -2.79 7.57
C TYR A 209 0.85 -2.74 8.63
N ALA A 210 -0.03 -3.76 8.72
CA ALA A 210 -0.99 -3.86 9.82
C ALA A 210 -0.29 -4.06 11.17
N VAL A 211 0.70 -4.95 11.23
CA VAL A 211 1.54 -5.15 12.42
C VAL A 211 2.27 -3.85 12.82
N GLU A 212 2.82 -3.10 11.85
CA GLU A 212 3.44 -1.79 12.09
C GLU A 212 2.46 -0.72 12.62
N VAL A 213 1.19 -0.76 12.24
CA VAL A 213 0.16 0.15 12.75
C VAL A 213 -0.16 -0.15 14.21
N PHE A 214 -0.18 -1.43 14.57
CA PHE A 214 -0.52 -1.90 15.90
C PHE A 214 0.70 -2.29 16.74
N ALA A 215 1.89 -1.76 16.42
CA ALA A 215 3.14 -2.09 17.09
C ALA A 215 3.07 -2.01 18.62
N THR A 216 2.39 -0.98 19.14
CA THR A 216 2.20 -0.79 20.58
C THR A 216 1.45 -1.94 21.27
N CYS A 217 0.69 -2.76 20.53
CA CYS A 217 -0.04 -3.90 21.09
C CYS A 217 0.81 -5.17 21.25
N TYR A 218 2.02 -5.20 20.65
CA TYR A 218 2.93 -6.35 20.67
C TYR A 218 3.99 -6.28 21.79
N GLY A 219 4.31 -5.08 22.29
CA GLY A 219 5.36 -4.91 23.27
C GLY A 219 6.74 -5.37 22.76
N ASP A 220 7.45 -6.14 23.57
CA ASP A 220 8.81 -6.61 23.26
C ASP A 220 8.86 -7.66 22.14
N GLU A 221 7.74 -8.32 21.84
CA GLU A 221 7.64 -9.34 20.79
C GLU A 221 7.58 -8.73 19.36
N PHE A 222 7.41 -7.40 19.26
CA PHE A 222 7.27 -6.69 17.99
C PHE A 222 8.50 -6.83 17.09
N ASP A 223 9.70 -6.65 17.63
CA ASP A 223 10.91 -6.51 16.81
C ASP A 223 11.25 -7.82 16.08
N ASP A 224 11.14 -8.97 16.73
CA ASP A 224 11.38 -10.29 16.15
C ASP A 224 10.32 -10.64 15.09
N LEU A 225 9.05 -10.38 15.43
CA LEU A 225 7.94 -10.59 14.50
C LEU A 225 8.08 -9.72 13.24
N HIS A 226 8.38 -8.42 13.42
CA HIS A 226 8.56 -7.49 12.33
C HIS A 226 9.76 -7.87 11.45
N ALA A 227 10.88 -8.34 12.05
CA ALA A 227 12.03 -8.83 11.30
C ALA A 227 11.67 -10.04 10.42
N THR A 228 10.92 -11.00 10.97
CA THR A 228 10.44 -12.17 10.23
C THR A 228 9.54 -11.78 9.05
N LEU A 229 8.55 -10.94 9.27
CA LEU A 229 7.66 -10.47 8.19
C LEU A 229 8.41 -9.66 7.14
N THR A 230 9.44 -8.91 7.55
CA THR A 230 10.31 -8.16 6.63
C THR A 230 11.13 -9.11 5.76
N ALA A 231 11.70 -10.18 6.34
CA ALA A 231 12.46 -11.18 5.58
C ALA A 231 11.60 -11.86 4.50
N PHE A 232 10.36 -12.23 4.79
CA PHE A 232 9.42 -12.73 3.79
C PHE A 232 9.13 -11.72 2.69
N GLN A 233 8.82 -10.47 3.08
CA GLN A 233 8.49 -9.43 2.13
C GLN A 233 9.66 -9.07 1.21
N ASP A 234 10.87 -8.99 1.73
CA ASP A 234 12.06 -8.67 0.97
C ASP A 234 12.41 -9.81 -0.01
N THR A 235 12.36 -11.06 0.46
CA THR A 235 12.61 -12.23 -0.40
C THR A 235 11.61 -12.34 -1.55
N LEU A 236 10.32 -12.19 -1.26
CA LEU A 236 9.27 -12.15 -2.30
C LEU A 236 9.35 -10.89 -3.16
N GLY A 237 9.87 -9.79 -2.61
CA GLY A 237 10.16 -8.55 -3.32
C GLY A 237 11.24 -8.74 -4.36
N ASP A 238 12.39 -9.27 -3.95
CA ASP A 238 13.51 -9.57 -4.82
C ASP A 238 13.09 -10.53 -5.95
N LEU A 239 12.34 -11.60 -5.62
CA LEU A 239 11.85 -12.56 -6.59
C LEU A 239 10.94 -11.89 -7.64
N HIS A 240 10.01 -11.05 -7.20
CA HIS A 240 9.13 -10.31 -8.10
C HIS A 240 9.90 -9.35 -9.01
N ASP A 241 10.84 -8.60 -8.46
CA ASP A 241 11.63 -7.63 -9.22
C ASP A 241 12.49 -8.34 -10.28
N ILE A 242 13.06 -9.53 -9.98
CA ILE A 242 13.77 -10.36 -10.95
C ILE A 242 12.85 -10.80 -12.09
N HIS A 243 11.61 -11.22 -11.81
CA HIS A 243 10.65 -11.60 -12.85
C HIS A 243 10.26 -10.40 -13.75
N ILE A 244 10.05 -9.21 -13.16
CA ILE A 244 9.86 -7.97 -13.93
C ILE A 244 11.07 -7.69 -14.84
N PHE A 245 12.29 -7.91 -14.36
CA PHE A 245 13.49 -7.72 -15.15
C PHE A 245 13.60 -8.73 -16.29
N LEU A 246 13.26 -10.00 -16.06
CA LEU A 246 13.18 -11.03 -17.08
C LEU A 246 12.18 -10.65 -18.18
N ASP A 247 10.99 -10.22 -17.81
CA ASP A 247 9.97 -9.77 -18.75
C ASP A 247 10.47 -8.58 -19.59
N MET A 248 11.14 -7.63 -18.94
CA MET A 248 11.68 -6.46 -19.61
C MET A 248 12.76 -6.83 -20.66
N VAL A 249 13.70 -7.70 -20.32
CA VAL A 249 14.80 -8.08 -21.23
C VAL A 249 14.35 -9.04 -22.34
N ARG A 250 13.19 -9.68 -22.16
CA ARG A 250 12.58 -10.60 -23.13
C ARG A 250 11.55 -9.93 -24.04
N GLU A 251 11.09 -8.73 -23.71
CA GLU A 251 10.07 -8.06 -24.50
C GLU A 251 10.56 -7.81 -25.95
N PRO A 252 9.82 -8.28 -26.96
CA PRO A 252 10.29 -8.27 -28.36
C PRO A 252 10.71 -6.89 -28.87
N GLU A 253 9.97 -5.83 -28.53
CA GLU A 253 10.29 -4.47 -28.95
C GLU A 253 11.59 -3.95 -28.35
N ARG A 254 11.83 -4.25 -27.05
CA ARG A 254 13.05 -3.88 -26.35
C ARG A 254 14.26 -4.67 -26.83
N VAL A 255 14.08 -5.98 -27.09
CA VAL A 255 15.10 -6.82 -27.72
C VAL A 255 15.48 -6.27 -29.09
N ALA A 256 14.50 -5.92 -29.93
CA ALA A 256 14.76 -5.32 -31.23
C ALA A 256 15.48 -3.96 -31.12
N ALA A 257 15.13 -3.14 -30.14
CA ALA A 257 15.81 -1.87 -29.86
C ALA A 257 17.27 -2.10 -29.39
N ALA A 258 17.51 -3.07 -28.49
CA ALA A 258 18.82 -3.43 -28.02
C ALA A 258 19.74 -3.92 -29.16
N ARG A 259 19.21 -4.77 -30.05
CA ARG A 259 19.92 -5.24 -31.25
C ARG A 259 20.30 -4.07 -32.19
N ARG A 260 19.41 -3.09 -32.41
CA ARG A 260 19.72 -1.87 -33.15
C ARG A 260 20.81 -1.03 -32.45
N GLY A 261 20.87 -1.08 -31.13
CA GLY A 261 21.93 -0.46 -30.32
C GLY A 261 23.23 -1.25 -30.23
N GLY A 262 23.40 -2.32 -31.02
CA GLY A 262 24.62 -3.11 -31.09
C GLY A 262 24.77 -4.20 -30.01
N VAL A 263 23.70 -4.54 -29.31
CA VAL A 263 23.64 -5.67 -28.35
C VAL A 263 23.34 -6.96 -29.13
N SER A 264 24.21 -7.96 -29.02
CA SER A 264 24.04 -9.25 -29.67
C SER A 264 23.04 -10.16 -28.91
N GLU A 265 22.58 -11.22 -29.58
CA GLU A 265 21.72 -12.22 -28.93
C GLU A 265 22.45 -12.97 -27.81
N SER A 266 23.75 -13.23 -27.99
CA SER A 266 24.59 -13.82 -26.94
C SER A 266 24.72 -12.91 -25.73
N ASP A 267 24.84 -11.59 -25.92
CA ASP A 267 24.91 -10.61 -24.83
C ASP A 267 23.62 -10.59 -24.01
N LEU A 268 22.47 -10.65 -24.68
CA LEU A 268 21.15 -10.77 -24.03
C LEU A 268 21.00 -12.11 -23.30
N GLY A 269 21.44 -13.21 -23.93
CA GLY A 269 21.41 -14.54 -23.34
C GLY A 269 22.19 -14.64 -22.02
N GLU A 270 23.32 -13.96 -21.93
CA GLU A 270 24.12 -13.90 -20.69
C GLU A 270 23.34 -13.21 -19.55
N VAL A 271 22.66 -12.11 -19.85
CA VAL A 271 21.82 -11.39 -18.85
C VAL A 271 20.63 -12.23 -18.43
N VAL A 272 19.92 -12.86 -19.39
CA VAL A 272 18.78 -13.72 -19.10
C VAL A 272 19.17 -14.91 -18.24
N ALA A 273 20.26 -15.61 -18.56
CA ALA A 273 20.74 -16.76 -17.79
C ALA A 273 21.10 -16.38 -16.35
N LEU A 274 21.72 -15.22 -16.13
CA LEU A 274 22.01 -14.73 -14.79
C LEU A 274 20.74 -14.39 -14.00
N LEU A 275 19.75 -13.76 -14.64
CA LEU A 275 18.46 -13.45 -14.00
C LEU A 275 17.68 -14.72 -13.65
N GLU A 276 17.65 -15.74 -14.52
CA GLU A 276 17.01 -17.03 -14.24
C GLU A 276 17.70 -17.75 -13.07
N GLN A 277 19.03 -17.77 -13.02
CA GLN A 277 19.77 -18.33 -11.89
C GLN A 277 19.43 -17.59 -10.59
N ARG A 278 19.36 -16.27 -10.62
CA ARG A 278 18.98 -15.47 -9.44
C ARG A 278 17.53 -15.73 -9.02
N ALA A 279 16.60 -15.87 -9.97
CA ALA A 279 15.21 -16.17 -9.67
C ALA A 279 15.09 -17.50 -8.92
N HIS A 280 15.74 -18.56 -9.43
CA HIS A 280 15.78 -19.87 -8.79
C HIS A 280 16.36 -19.82 -7.38
N ALA A 281 17.53 -19.20 -7.20
CA ALA A 281 18.17 -19.08 -5.90
C ALA A 281 17.35 -18.28 -4.89
N THR A 282 16.63 -17.24 -5.35
CA THR A 282 15.76 -16.42 -4.51
C THR A 282 14.47 -17.19 -4.15
N PHE A 283 13.92 -17.99 -5.07
CA PHE A 283 12.81 -18.86 -4.78
C PHE A 283 13.19 -19.94 -3.74
N GLU A 284 14.34 -20.60 -3.87
CA GLU A 284 14.84 -21.52 -2.85
C GLU A 284 15.00 -20.85 -1.48
N LYS A 285 15.46 -19.58 -1.45
CA LYS A 285 15.51 -18.80 -0.20
C LYS A 285 14.13 -18.60 0.40
N PHE A 286 13.11 -18.33 -0.42
CA PHE A 286 11.72 -18.21 0.04
C PHE A 286 11.21 -19.54 0.63
N VAL A 287 11.47 -20.68 -0.02
CA VAL A 287 11.08 -22.00 0.48
C VAL A 287 11.76 -22.32 1.81
N ARG A 288 13.06 -22.05 1.94
CA ARG A 288 13.77 -22.21 3.23
C ARG A 288 13.18 -21.35 4.33
N LEU A 289 12.90 -20.08 4.05
CA LEU A 289 12.31 -19.14 5.02
C LEU A 289 10.92 -19.63 5.49
N ALA A 290 10.11 -20.19 4.58
CA ALA A 290 8.82 -20.77 4.92
C ALA A 290 8.94 -22.04 5.79
N ALA A 291 10.00 -22.82 5.61
CA ALA A 291 10.29 -24.01 6.44
C ALA A 291 10.83 -23.61 7.83
N GLU A 292 11.63 -22.55 7.92
CA GLU A 292 12.17 -22.01 9.18
C GLU A 292 11.09 -21.35 10.04
N HIS A 293 10.02 -20.85 9.41
CA HIS A 293 8.90 -20.19 10.08
C HIS A 293 7.57 -20.84 9.69
N PRO A 294 7.23 -22.00 10.27
CA PRO A 294 5.99 -22.71 9.98
C PRO A 294 4.77 -21.82 10.22
N ALA A 295 3.77 -21.93 9.35
CA ALA A 295 2.57 -21.07 9.38
C ALA A 295 1.87 -21.04 10.76
N GLY A 296 1.81 -22.19 11.47
CA GLY A 296 1.20 -22.26 12.80
C GLY A 296 1.96 -21.49 13.87
N GLU A 297 3.29 -21.51 13.84
CA GLU A 297 4.15 -20.79 14.77
C GLU A 297 4.08 -19.27 14.50
N LEU A 298 4.18 -18.88 13.23
CA LEU A 298 4.09 -17.48 12.83
C LEU A 298 2.69 -16.91 13.12
N LEU A 299 1.63 -17.70 12.92
CA LEU A 299 0.27 -17.31 13.29
C LEU A 299 0.14 -17.09 14.80
N SER A 300 0.75 -17.97 15.60
CA SER A 300 0.79 -17.83 17.05
C SER A 300 1.51 -16.55 17.47
N SER A 301 2.67 -16.26 16.90
CA SER A 301 3.42 -15.02 17.16
C SER A 301 2.66 -13.76 16.76
N LEU A 302 1.80 -13.84 15.74
CA LEU A 302 0.95 -12.74 15.30
C LEU A 302 -0.24 -12.47 16.22
N LEU A 303 -0.85 -13.51 16.80
CA LEU A 303 -2.16 -13.38 17.47
C LEU A 303 -2.09 -13.46 18.98
N LEU A 304 -1.19 -14.27 19.56
CA LEU A 304 -1.14 -14.43 21.03
C LEU A 304 -0.80 -13.14 21.79
N PRO A 305 0.14 -12.27 21.34
CA PRO A 305 0.41 -11.01 22.03
C PRO A 305 -0.81 -10.10 22.06
N LEU A 306 -1.52 -10.02 20.93
CA LEU A 306 -2.74 -9.20 20.81
C LEU A 306 -3.89 -9.75 21.68
N ALA A 307 -4.06 -11.07 21.72
CA ALA A 307 -5.05 -11.71 22.57
C ALA A 307 -4.76 -11.51 24.05
N ARG A 308 -3.48 -11.63 24.48
CA ARG A 308 -3.06 -11.35 25.86
C ARG A 308 -3.30 -9.89 26.25
N SER A 309 -2.95 -8.95 25.35
CA SER A 309 -3.20 -7.53 25.56
C SER A 309 -4.69 -7.23 25.73
N ALA A 310 -5.55 -7.84 24.93
CA ALA A 310 -7.01 -7.68 25.05
C ALA A 310 -7.57 -8.33 26.32
N ALA A 311 -7.11 -9.51 26.69
CA ALA A 311 -7.56 -10.22 27.90
C ALA A 311 -7.16 -9.47 29.20
N GLN A 312 -5.94 -8.94 29.27
CA GLN A 312 -5.49 -8.15 30.43
C GLN A 312 -6.38 -6.92 30.63
N GLN A 313 -6.77 -6.26 29.55
CA GLN A 313 -7.66 -5.09 29.63
C GLN A 313 -9.06 -5.44 30.15
N ALA A 314 -9.58 -6.60 29.77
CA ALA A 314 -10.88 -7.06 30.25
C ALA A 314 -10.84 -7.33 31.80
N VAL A 315 -9.71 -7.85 32.28
CA VAL A 315 -9.48 -8.05 33.70
C VAL A 315 -9.35 -6.72 34.45
N ASP A 316 -8.58 -5.79 33.90
CA ASP A 316 -8.35 -4.46 34.50
C ASP A 316 -9.67 -3.65 34.55
N ALA A 317 -10.47 -3.70 33.46
CA ALA A 317 -11.78 -3.05 33.44
C ALA A 317 -12.79 -3.65 34.43
N ALA A 318 -12.70 -4.96 34.69
CA ALA A 318 -13.56 -5.62 35.68
C ALA A 318 -13.08 -5.35 37.13
N ALA A 319 -11.83 -4.94 37.31
CA ALA A 319 -11.24 -4.63 38.61
C ALA A 319 -11.43 -3.15 39.02
N GLU A 320 -11.79 -2.25 38.09
CA GLU A 320 -12.15 -0.89 38.46
C GLU A 320 -13.48 -0.90 39.21
N PRO A 321 -13.53 -0.47 40.51
CA PRO A 321 -14.79 -0.44 41.23
C PRO A 321 -15.72 0.58 40.56
N GLU A 322 -16.93 0.15 40.25
CA GLU A 322 -18.03 1.07 39.93
C GLU A 322 -18.03 2.19 40.98
N THR A 323 -17.49 3.34 40.64
CA THR A 323 -17.63 4.55 41.44
C THR A 323 -19.11 4.80 41.58
N ALA A 324 -19.60 4.54 42.78
CA ALA A 324 -20.98 4.62 43.16
C ALA A 324 -21.68 5.81 42.49
N ALA A 325 -22.66 5.49 41.67
CA ALA A 325 -23.69 6.46 41.34
C ALA A 325 -24.28 6.94 42.64
N GLU A 326 -24.02 8.20 43.00
CA GLU A 326 -24.73 8.88 44.08
C GLU A 326 -26.22 8.77 43.78
N VAL A 327 -26.88 7.96 44.60
CA VAL A 327 -28.34 7.90 44.61
C VAL A 327 -28.80 9.23 45.23
N PRO A 328 -29.51 10.08 44.47
CA PRO A 328 -30.11 11.25 45.10
C PRO A 328 -31.20 10.78 46.09
N SER A 329 -30.99 11.02 47.34
CA SER A 329 -31.97 10.77 48.41
C SER A 329 -33.29 11.54 48.07
N ALA A 330 -34.33 10.78 47.76
CA ALA A 330 -35.70 11.30 47.59
C ALA A 330 -36.18 11.81 48.94
N GLN A 331 -36.37 13.13 49.06
CA GLN A 331 -37.29 13.68 50.02
C GLN A 331 -38.66 13.68 49.42
N SER A 332 -39.55 12.95 50.08
CA SER A 332 -41.00 12.89 49.94
C SER A 332 -41.62 14.26 50.19
N ASP A 333 -42.46 14.76 49.30
CA ASP A 333 -43.75 15.31 49.72
C ASP A 333 -44.76 15.34 48.59
N ALA A 334 -45.96 14.90 48.94
CA ALA A 334 -47.24 14.70 48.34
C ALA A 334 -47.71 15.70 47.26
N ALA A 335 -48.40 15.18 46.25
CA ALA A 335 -49.82 15.38 45.99
C ALA A 335 -50.15 14.95 44.52
N LEU A 336 -51.06 14.00 44.37
CA LEU A 336 -51.84 13.72 43.17
C LEU A 336 -52.86 14.84 42.91
N PRO A 337 -53.29 15.11 41.65
CA PRO A 337 -54.55 14.67 41.21
C PRO A 337 -54.67 14.11 39.77
N GLU A 338 -55.54 13.23 39.69
CA GLU A 338 -56.39 12.60 38.67
C GLU A 338 -56.33 12.99 37.17
N GLN A 339 -56.49 11.94 36.39
CA GLN A 339 -56.72 11.90 34.93
C GLN A 339 -58.05 12.51 34.49
N PRO A 340 -58.22 12.74 33.17
CA PRO A 340 -59.03 11.80 32.39
C PRO A 340 -58.54 11.42 31.00
N LEU A 341 -58.97 10.23 30.61
CA LEU A 341 -58.88 9.55 29.33
C LEU A 341 -59.57 10.33 28.18
N ALA A 342 -59.01 10.29 27.00
CA ALA A 342 -59.76 10.38 25.75
C ALA A 342 -59.12 9.58 24.61
N GLN A 343 -59.94 8.89 23.88
CA GLN A 343 -59.73 7.88 22.85
C GLN A 343 -59.46 8.46 21.44
N PRO A 344 -59.29 7.60 20.41
CA PRO A 344 -58.39 7.84 19.24
C PRO A 344 -59.16 8.33 17.98
N GLY A 345 -58.42 8.95 17.07
CA GLY A 345 -58.95 9.39 15.77
C GLY A 345 -57.97 9.14 14.62
N LEU A 346 -58.38 8.21 13.79
CA LEU A 346 -58.31 8.06 12.31
C LEU A 346 -57.26 8.82 11.47
N ALA A 347 -56.56 8.01 10.71
CA ALA A 347 -55.96 8.07 9.37
C ALA A 347 -56.09 9.35 8.51
N ALA A 348 -54.96 9.72 7.86
CA ALA A 348 -54.97 10.40 6.56
C ALA A 348 -53.75 9.97 5.73
N GLU A 349 -54.01 9.65 4.45
CA GLU A 349 -53.11 9.17 3.40
C GLU A 349 -52.14 10.25 2.90
N PRO A 350 -51.02 9.87 2.21
CA PRO A 350 -50.05 10.82 1.64
C PRO A 350 -50.42 11.25 0.22
N PRO A 351 -50.03 12.43 -0.23
CA PRO A 351 -50.22 12.85 -1.62
C PRO A 351 -49.07 12.40 -2.54
N THR A 352 -49.53 11.93 -3.69
CA THR A 352 -48.78 11.60 -4.90
C THR A 352 -48.19 12.86 -5.56
N VAL A 353 -46.91 12.88 -5.95
CA VAL A 353 -46.35 13.88 -6.85
C VAL A 353 -45.66 13.19 -8.03
N ALA A 354 -46.07 13.65 -9.22
CA ALA A 354 -45.64 13.18 -10.54
C ALA A 354 -44.21 13.67 -10.94
N PRO A 355 -43.59 13.06 -11.97
CA PRO A 355 -42.18 13.32 -12.32
C PRO A 355 -42.01 14.53 -13.24
N GLU A 356 -40.96 15.31 -12.99
CA GLU A 356 -40.58 16.45 -13.83
C GLU A 356 -39.33 16.13 -14.60
N THR A 357 -39.32 16.55 -15.84
CA THR A 357 -38.44 16.26 -16.97
C THR A 357 -37.04 16.85 -16.81
N ALA A 358 -36.04 16.10 -17.27
CA ALA A 358 -34.62 16.52 -17.43
C ALA A 358 -34.44 17.47 -18.63
N PRO A 359 -33.47 18.38 -18.58
CA PRO A 359 -32.95 19.03 -19.77
C PRO A 359 -31.60 18.45 -20.21
N GLU A 360 -31.47 18.43 -21.50
CA GLU A 360 -30.45 17.99 -22.46
C GLU A 360 -29.06 18.57 -22.21
N ALA A 361 -28.03 17.71 -22.33
CA ALA A 361 -26.63 18.04 -22.16
C ALA A 361 -26.02 18.66 -23.42
N ALA A 362 -25.36 19.79 -23.29
CA ALA A 362 -24.49 20.38 -24.28
C ALA A 362 -23.05 19.88 -24.11
N SER A 363 -22.43 19.43 -25.19
CA SER A 363 -21.03 19.01 -25.30
C SER A 363 -20.07 20.19 -25.25
N PRO A 364 -18.93 20.11 -24.56
CA PRO A 364 -17.89 21.11 -24.66
C PRO A 364 -16.79 20.72 -25.67
N THR A 365 -16.40 21.69 -26.46
CA THR A 365 -15.30 21.76 -27.42
C THR A 365 -13.94 21.63 -26.73
N PRO A 366 -12.89 21.03 -27.34
CA PRO A 366 -11.57 20.90 -26.74
C PRO A 366 -10.76 22.21 -26.86
N PRO A 367 -9.89 22.51 -25.88
CA PRO A 367 -9.01 23.68 -25.93
C PRO A 367 -7.70 23.42 -26.67
N ALA A 368 -7.18 24.50 -27.27
CA ALA A 368 -6.02 24.60 -28.12
C ALA A 368 -4.68 24.32 -27.40
N GLU A 369 -3.68 23.88 -28.16
CA GLU A 369 -2.28 23.67 -27.78
C GLU A 369 -1.57 24.98 -27.40
N PRO A 370 -0.68 24.97 -26.40
CA PRO A 370 0.28 26.05 -26.18
C PRO A 370 1.65 25.78 -26.82
N PRO A 371 2.43 26.83 -27.16
CA PRO A 371 3.64 26.74 -27.96
C PRO A 371 4.87 26.27 -27.14
N ALA A 372 5.82 25.70 -27.88
CA ALA A 372 7.11 25.22 -27.41
C ALA A 372 8.01 26.37 -26.91
N ALA A 373 8.63 26.20 -25.74
CA ALA A 373 9.74 27.02 -25.28
C ALA A 373 10.80 26.20 -24.55
N ALA A 374 11.99 26.26 -25.11
CA ALA A 374 13.36 26.19 -24.58
C ALA A 374 13.69 25.23 -23.42
N LEU A 375 14.57 24.27 -23.78
CA LEU A 375 15.39 23.42 -22.93
C LEU A 375 16.66 24.20 -22.51
N GLU A 376 16.94 24.25 -21.21
CA GLU A 376 18.29 24.52 -20.68
C GLU A 376 18.63 23.59 -19.51
N LEU A 377 19.77 22.88 -19.70
CA LEU A 377 20.69 22.27 -18.73
C LEU A 377 20.20 21.22 -17.74
N ALA A 378 20.65 19.98 -17.99
CA ALA A 378 20.64 18.87 -17.06
C ALA A 378 21.87 18.91 -16.11
N PRO A 379 21.74 18.49 -14.83
CA PRO A 379 22.88 18.33 -13.93
C PRO A 379 23.68 17.03 -14.23
N GLU A 380 24.97 17.07 -13.96
CA GLU A 380 25.92 15.95 -14.19
C GLU A 380 25.59 14.74 -13.28
N PRO A 381 25.80 13.50 -13.75
CA PRO A 381 25.58 12.28 -12.99
C PRO A 381 26.70 12.02 -11.97
N ALA A 382 26.34 11.33 -10.88
CA ALA A 382 27.24 10.98 -9.79
C ALA A 382 28.42 10.08 -10.24
N PRO A 383 29.63 10.20 -9.64
CA PRO A 383 30.89 9.65 -10.18
C PRO A 383 30.99 8.10 -10.28
N GLU A 384 30.20 7.33 -9.58
CA GLU A 384 30.23 5.86 -9.67
C GLU A 384 29.53 5.28 -10.92
N LEU A 385 28.62 6.04 -11.54
CA LEU A 385 27.94 5.64 -12.77
C LEU A 385 28.75 5.98 -14.04
N ALA A 386 29.72 6.89 -13.95
CA ALA A 386 30.54 7.32 -15.06
C ALA A 386 31.35 6.18 -15.69
N VAL A 387 31.81 5.22 -14.90
CA VAL A 387 32.64 4.09 -15.38
C VAL A 387 31.86 3.13 -16.28
N VAL A 388 30.55 3.05 -16.14
CA VAL A 388 29.69 2.18 -16.99
C VAL A 388 29.22 2.94 -18.25
N LEU A 389 29.16 4.27 -18.19
CA LEU A 389 28.67 5.13 -19.29
C LEU A 389 29.74 5.50 -20.32
N GLU A 390 31.04 5.47 -19.97
CA GLU A 390 32.16 5.79 -20.92
C GLU A 390 32.28 4.81 -22.10
N ALA A 391 31.64 3.63 -22.02
CA ALA A 391 31.69 2.62 -23.09
C ALA A 391 30.55 2.71 -24.11
N ALA A 392 29.58 3.61 -23.96
CA ALA A 392 28.43 3.71 -24.86
C ALA A 392 28.14 5.16 -25.25
N THR A 393 28.54 5.56 -26.46
CA THR A 393 27.96 6.76 -27.09
C THR A 393 26.50 6.49 -27.43
N PRO A 394 25.54 7.23 -26.87
CA PRO A 394 24.13 6.97 -27.16
C PRO A 394 23.79 7.44 -28.55
N VAL A 395 23.32 6.52 -29.40
CA VAL A 395 22.55 6.89 -30.59
C VAL A 395 21.19 7.40 -30.10
N PRO A 396 20.74 8.59 -30.49
CA PRO A 396 19.44 9.13 -30.04
C PRO A 396 18.32 8.30 -30.69
N VAL A 397 17.82 7.31 -29.97
CA VAL A 397 16.60 6.61 -30.31
C VAL A 397 15.45 7.36 -29.64
N LYS A 398 14.62 7.99 -30.44
CA LYS A 398 13.37 8.58 -29.96
C LYS A 398 12.56 7.44 -29.32
N PRO A 399 12.28 7.47 -28.02
CA PRO A 399 11.56 6.37 -27.38
C PRO A 399 10.17 6.25 -28.02
N PRO A 400 9.65 5.05 -28.26
CA PRO A 400 8.27 4.88 -28.65
C PRO A 400 7.37 5.51 -27.58
N ILE A 401 6.31 6.16 -28.02
CA ILE A 401 5.25 6.66 -27.11
C ILE A 401 4.56 5.43 -26.58
N VAL A 402 5.01 4.93 -25.44
CA VAL A 402 4.37 3.80 -24.76
C VAL A 402 3.20 4.38 -23.97
N ASP A 403 2.00 3.92 -24.27
CA ASP A 403 0.82 4.20 -23.47
C ASP A 403 1.09 3.70 -22.02
N PRO A 404 1.12 4.59 -21.02
CA PRO A 404 1.39 4.20 -19.64
C PRO A 404 0.33 3.24 -19.05
N ALA A 405 -0.76 2.96 -19.76
CA ALA A 405 -1.77 1.99 -19.41
C ALA A 405 -1.48 0.55 -19.90
N ALA A 406 -0.52 0.36 -20.81
CA ALA A 406 -0.31 -0.91 -21.51
C ALA A 406 0.73 -1.86 -20.89
N GLU A 407 1.35 -1.51 -19.76
CA GLU A 407 2.33 -2.38 -19.10
C GLU A 407 1.66 -3.35 -18.10
N PRO A 408 1.70 -4.68 -18.33
CA PRO A 408 0.93 -5.68 -17.58
C PRO A 408 1.24 -5.74 -16.06
N TRP A 409 2.42 -5.31 -15.62
CA TRP A 409 2.78 -5.25 -14.20
C TRP A 409 2.32 -3.95 -13.50
N ARG A 410 1.77 -3.00 -14.24
CA ARG A 410 1.03 -1.85 -13.69
C ARG A 410 -0.40 -2.18 -13.32
N SER A 411 -0.80 -3.44 -13.36
CA SER A 411 -2.18 -3.89 -13.13
C SER A 411 -2.73 -3.61 -11.72
N ASP A 412 -1.91 -3.15 -10.76
CA ASP A 412 -2.45 -2.41 -9.61
C ASP A 412 -3.20 -1.13 -10.04
N ALA A 413 -3.12 -0.76 -11.33
CA ALA A 413 -3.73 0.45 -11.87
C ALA A 413 -5.11 0.22 -12.50
N ALA A 414 -5.44 -0.98 -12.96
CA ALA A 414 -6.68 -1.27 -13.68
C ALA A 414 -7.58 -2.29 -12.97
N GLY A 415 -7.08 -2.99 -11.98
CA GLY A 415 -7.89 -3.91 -11.18
C GLY A 415 -8.79 -3.13 -10.23
N LEU A 416 -9.99 -2.91 -10.62
CA LEU A 416 -11.13 -2.84 -9.73
C LEU A 416 -11.19 -4.13 -8.90
N SER A 417 -10.37 -4.21 -7.85
CA SER A 417 -10.82 -4.81 -6.63
C SER A 417 -10.95 -3.67 -5.64
N ILE A 418 -12.12 -3.12 -5.55
CA ILE A 418 -12.61 -2.60 -4.28
C ILE A 418 -12.52 -3.83 -3.40
N ASP A 419 -11.42 -3.99 -2.65
CA ASP A 419 -11.41 -4.94 -1.56
C ASP A 419 -12.67 -4.61 -0.76
N PRO A 420 -13.56 -5.57 -0.49
CA PRO A 420 -14.74 -5.28 0.30
C PRO A 420 -14.28 -4.63 1.60
N PRO A 421 -15.06 -3.70 2.17
CA PRO A 421 -14.74 -3.15 3.47
C PRO A 421 -14.52 -4.30 4.44
N ILE A 422 -13.57 -4.14 5.36
CA ILE A 422 -13.34 -5.12 6.42
C ILE A 422 -14.64 -5.22 7.21
N ILE A 423 -15.45 -6.22 6.92
CA ILE A 423 -16.65 -6.52 7.69
C ILE A 423 -16.16 -7.33 8.89
N ILE A 424 -15.94 -6.64 10.01
CA ILE A 424 -15.64 -7.27 11.29
C ILE A 424 -16.91 -8.01 11.72
N GLY A 425 -16.90 -9.33 11.61
CA GLY A 425 -18.04 -10.19 11.97
C GLY A 425 -18.50 -11.19 10.90
N ALA A 426 -17.92 -11.18 9.69
CA ALA A 426 -18.19 -12.21 8.68
C ALA A 426 -17.23 -13.39 8.84
N GLU A 427 -17.74 -14.61 8.84
CA GLU A 427 -16.96 -15.84 8.96
C GLU A 427 -15.91 -15.96 7.84
N PRO A 428 -14.62 -16.29 8.14
CA PRO A 428 -13.47 -16.08 7.24
C PRO A 428 -13.33 -17.07 6.08
N TRP A 429 -14.22 -18.04 5.85
CA TRP A 429 -13.94 -19.21 5.02
C TRP A 429 -14.94 -19.57 3.91
N ALA A 430 -15.81 -18.69 3.52
CA ALA A 430 -16.68 -18.91 2.35
C ALA A 430 -16.02 -18.44 1.05
N ARG A 431 -14.86 -19.01 0.66
CA ARG A 431 -14.47 -19.09 -0.74
C ARG A 431 -15.04 -20.39 -1.30
N THR A 432 -16.01 -20.29 -2.19
CA THR A 432 -16.51 -21.44 -2.97
C THR A 432 -15.33 -22.01 -3.78
N PRO A 433 -15.02 -23.32 -3.68
CA PRO A 433 -13.99 -23.89 -4.53
C PRO A 433 -14.39 -23.77 -6.01
N PRO A 434 -13.43 -23.64 -6.94
CA PRO A 434 -13.73 -23.61 -8.36
C PRO A 434 -14.44 -24.92 -8.76
N ALA A 435 -15.46 -24.79 -9.59
CA ALA A 435 -16.19 -25.92 -10.14
C ALA A 435 -15.24 -26.85 -10.91
N PRO A 436 -15.43 -28.19 -10.85
CA PRO A 436 -14.63 -29.13 -11.61
C PRO A 436 -14.82 -28.83 -13.11
N LYS A 437 -13.71 -28.80 -13.85
CA LYS A 437 -13.74 -28.74 -15.30
C LYS A 437 -14.27 -30.06 -15.80
N ASP A 438 -15.43 -30.04 -16.43
CA ASP A 438 -15.96 -31.20 -17.17
C ASP A 438 -14.99 -31.54 -18.31
N GLU A 439 -14.43 -32.74 -18.26
CA GLU A 439 -13.77 -33.40 -19.39
C GLU A 439 -14.82 -33.65 -20.48
N GLN A 440 -14.64 -33.03 -21.62
CA GLN A 440 -15.10 -33.52 -22.94
C GLN A 440 -14.01 -33.36 -23.97
#